data_65c75e27c71cac6f12cdb8f0db587a63
#
_entry.id   65c75e27c71cac6f12cdb8f0db587a63
#
_cell.length_a   1.000
_cell.length_b   1.000
_cell.length_c   1.000
_cell.angle_alpha   90.00
_cell.angle_beta   90.00
_cell.angle_gamma   90.00
#
_symmetry.space_group_name_H-M   'P 1'
#
loop_
_entity.id
_entity.type
_entity.pdbx_description
1 polymer ?
#
loop_
_entity_poly.entity_id
_entity_poly.type
_entity_poly.pdbx_seq_one_letter_code
_entity_poly.pdbx_strand_id
1 'polypeptide(L)'
;SLRESGKRAGLSLMTVVQSYQLLESQGWIVARPQSGYYVAARPQPLPQPSRGEKLLLSEQVDINAFIFDVLQACKDPDIVPFGSAFPDATLFAQPKLARALSSVARKFTPHSSLANLPPGNDALRRHIAQRYALSGMQVAPDEIVITAGAMESLSLSLQAVTQPGDYVAIESPAFYGALQALERLRLKAVAIATHPQDGIDLDALQQAVEQYPIKACWLMTHFQNPQGATLPEANKQRLVTLLRDRQISLIEDDVYGELYFSAERPLPAKALDSGGQILHCSSFSKCLAPGFRVGWVAAGRYAQQVQRLQLMSTVSTSVPTQMALADYLLHGGYDTHLRRLRRLLAQRQSAMRQAIAHHFPPTVKVSQPDGGYFLWLELDPALSSMELYRRALSRGISIAPGRMFTTGDHFNHCFRLNASFEWNDRFEEAIKTLAKLIRGLAAAG
;
A
#
# COMPACT_ATOMS: atom_id res chain seq x y z
N SER A 1 7.50 -22.37 33.70
CA SER A 1 7.10 -23.18 32.51
C SER A 1 5.70 -22.82 32.07
N LEU A 2 5.35 -23.03 30.78
CA LEU A 2 4.01 -22.76 30.25
C LEU A 2 2.90 -23.43 31.07
N ARG A 3 3.16 -24.66 31.56
CA ARG A 3 2.22 -25.40 32.42
C ARG A 3 2.01 -24.71 33.78
N GLU A 4 3.05 -24.16 34.33
CA GLU A 4 3.01 -23.46 35.62
C GLU A 4 2.30 -22.09 35.49
N SER A 5 2.55 -21.38 34.40
CA SER A 5 1.85 -20.14 34.06
C SER A 5 0.34 -20.38 33.89
N GLY A 6 -0.07 -21.49 33.24
CA GLY A 6 -1.46 -21.89 33.12
C GLY A 6 -2.13 -22.19 34.46
N LYS A 7 -1.44 -22.92 35.35
CA LYS A 7 -1.95 -23.21 36.69
C LYS A 7 -2.14 -21.94 37.52
N ARG A 8 -1.16 -21.00 37.49
CA ARG A 8 -1.26 -19.72 38.21
C ARG A 8 -2.37 -18.81 37.68
N ALA A 9 -2.59 -18.81 36.37
CA ALA A 9 -3.61 -17.96 35.74
C ALA A 9 -4.99 -18.60 35.65
N GLY A 10 -5.16 -19.87 36.06
CA GLY A 10 -6.42 -20.60 35.89
C GLY A 10 -6.81 -20.86 34.44
N LEU A 11 -5.84 -20.90 33.52
CA LEU A 11 -6.06 -21.00 32.08
C LEU A 11 -5.62 -22.37 31.53
N SER A 12 -6.24 -22.79 30.42
CA SER A 12 -5.82 -23.99 29.70
C SER A 12 -4.40 -23.83 29.14
N LEU A 13 -3.66 -24.93 29.01
CA LEU A 13 -2.32 -24.91 28.41
C LEU A 13 -2.36 -24.33 26.99
N MET A 14 -3.40 -24.61 26.20
CA MET A 14 -3.55 -24.11 24.85
C MET A 14 -3.70 -22.56 24.82
N THR A 15 -4.49 -22.02 25.75
CA THR A 15 -4.67 -20.58 25.91
C THR A 15 -3.34 -19.90 26.26
N VAL A 16 -2.55 -20.50 27.16
CA VAL A 16 -1.22 -19.98 27.53
C VAL A 16 -0.27 -20.04 26.35
N VAL A 17 -0.24 -21.14 25.58
CA VAL A 17 0.59 -21.24 24.37
C VAL A 17 0.23 -20.15 23.36
N GLN A 18 -1.07 -19.92 23.09
CA GLN A 18 -1.52 -18.86 22.19
C GLN A 18 -1.12 -17.47 22.70
N SER A 19 -1.25 -17.22 24.00
CA SER A 19 -0.84 -15.95 24.60
C SER A 19 0.67 -15.71 24.47
N TYR A 20 1.48 -16.75 24.67
CA TYR A 20 2.94 -16.66 24.51
C TYR A 20 3.34 -16.46 23.04
N GLN A 21 2.67 -17.14 22.12
CA GLN A 21 2.87 -16.90 20.68
C GLN A 21 2.49 -15.46 20.27
N LEU A 22 1.43 -14.92 20.86
CA LEU A 22 1.03 -13.51 20.63
C LEU A 22 2.10 -12.56 21.20
N LEU A 23 2.56 -12.76 22.43
CA LEU A 23 3.60 -11.95 23.03
C LEU A 23 4.93 -12.05 22.27
N GLU A 24 5.27 -13.24 21.76
CA GLU A 24 6.45 -13.42 20.91
C GLU A 24 6.30 -12.71 19.57
N SER A 25 5.14 -12.81 18.92
CA SER A 25 4.85 -12.10 17.66
C SER A 25 4.88 -10.57 17.83
N GLN A 26 4.58 -10.08 19.02
CA GLN A 26 4.64 -8.66 19.39
C GLN A 26 6.03 -8.22 19.90
N GLY A 27 7.00 -9.14 19.97
CA GLY A 27 8.36 -8.84 20.41
C GLY A 27 8.52 -8.62 21.93
N TRP A 28 7.53 -9.01 22.76
CA TRP A 28 7.62 -8.89 24.22
C TRP A 28 8.46 -9.99 24.84
N ILE A 29 8.49 -11.16 24.21
CA ILE A 29 9.25 -12.31 24.65
C ILE A 29 9.95 -12.97 23.47
N VAL A 30 11.04 -13.69 23.74
CA VAL A 30 11.80 -14.47 22.75
C VAL A 30 11.92 -15.90 23.25
N ALA A 31 11.57 -16.86 22.39
CA ALA A 31 11.82 -18.27 22.65
C ALA A 31 13.31 -18.60 22.45
N ARG A 32 13.93 -19.25 23.44
CA ARG A 32 15.27 -19.84 23.29
C ARG A 32 15.13 -21.35 23.25
N PRO A 33 15.64 -22.02 22.21
CA PRO A 33 15.61 -23.48 22.12
C PRO A 33 16.12 -24.13 23.40
N GLN A 34 15.38 -25.10 23.92
CA GLN A 34 15.67 -25.85 25.16
C GLN A 34 15.74 -25.05 26.48
N SER A 35 15.55 -23.72 26.44
CA SER A 35 15.69 -22.83 27.59
C SER A 35 14.42 -22.10 28.00
N GLY A 36 13.40 -22.04 27.10
CA GLY A 36 12.11 -21.41 27.39
C GLY A 36 11.96 -19.98 26.83
N TYR A 37 11.03 -19.22 27.40
CA TYR A 37 10.73 -17.86 26.97
C TYR A 37 11.37 -16.84 27.91
N TYR A 38 11.98 -15.83 27.33
CA TYR A 38 12.60 -14.70 28.04
C TYR A 38 11.95 -13.40 27.66
N VAL A 39 11.84 -12.46 28.58
CA VAL A 39 11.39 -11.11 28.26
C VAL A 39 12.41 -10.48 27.32
N ALA A 40 11.95 -10.05 26.16
CA ALA A 40 12.78 -9.31 25.22
C ALA A 40 13.20 -7.97 25.83
N ALA A 41 14.43 -7.52 25.60
CA ALA A 41 14.80 -6.15 25.88
C ALA A 41 13.83 -5.25 25.07
N ARG A 42 13.11 -4.35 25.75
CA ARG A 42 12.21 -3.41 25.05
C ARG A 42 13.03 -2.66 24.01
N PRO A 43 12.71 -2.77 22.72
CA PRO A 43 13.25 -1.84 21.76
C PRO A 43 12.84 -0.45 22.25
N GLN A 44 13.78 0.46 22.36
CA GLN A 44 13.42 1.87 22.57
C GLN A 44 12.50 2.28 21.39
N PRO A 45 11.39 2.98 21.64
CA PRO A 45 10.54 3.42 20.56
C PRO A 45 11.38 4.27 19.60
N LEU A 46 11.42 3.85 18.33
CA LEU A 46 12.13 4.60 17.29
C LEU A 46 11.47 5.98 17.15
N PRO A 47 12.27 7.04 17.00
CA PRO A 47 11.73 8.36 16.70
C PRO A 47 10.86 8.29 15.44
N GLN A 48 9.76 9.07 15.43
CA GLN A 48 8.84 9.10 14.29
C GLN A 48 9.29 10.16 13.27
N PRO A 49 9.05 9.94 11.95
CA PRO A 49 9.30 10.93 10.92
C PRO A 49 8.53 12.22 11.15
N SER A 50 9.10 13.32 10.63
CA SER A 50 8.50 14.64 10.71
C SER A 50 7.31 14.78 9.75
N ARG A 51 6.43 15.75 10.02
CA ARG A 51 5.34 16.13 9.11
C ARG A 51 5.93 16.71 7.83
N GLY A 52 5.35 16.37 6.67
CA GLY A 52 5.72 16.97 5.39
C GLY A 52 5.52 18.49 5.37
N GLU A 53 6.35 19.20 4.60
CA GLU A 53 6.21 20.63 4.41
C GLU A 53 5.17 20.98 3.35
N LYS A 54 4.58 22.17 3.42
CA LYS A 54 3.67 22.71 2.40
C LYS A 54 4.43 22.91 1.10
N LEU A 55 3.97 22.26 0.03
CA LEU A 55 4.52 22.43 -1.31
C LEU A 55 3.70 23.44 -2.13
N LEU A 56 4.40 24.39 -2.69
CA LEU A 56 3.90 25.22 -3.76
C LEU A 56 4.19 24.53 -5.10
N LEU A 57 3.37 24.80 -6.12
CA LEU A 57 3.37 24.28 -7.49
C LEU A 57 4.67 23.61 -7.96
N SER A 58 4.53 22.39 -8.49
CA SER A 58 5.61 21.55 -8.97
C SER A 58 6.21 22.04 -10.30
N GLU A 59 7.54 22.23 -10.34
CA GLU A 59 8.30 22.28 -11.58
C GLU A 59 8.49 20.89 -12.17
N GLN A 60 8.55 20.78 -13.50
CA GLN A 60 8.78 19.50 -14.20
C GLN A 60 10.16 18.93 -13.85
N VAL A 61 10.18 17.74 -13.28
CA VAL A 61 11.40 16.95 -13.08
C VAL A 61 11.22 15.63 -13.79
N ASP A 62 12.23 15.16 -14.54
CA ASP A 62 12.23 13.84 -15.16
C ASP A 62 12.45 12.74 -14.11
N ILE A 63 11.41 12.52 -13.30
CA ILE A 63 11.36 11.47 -12.27
C ILE A 63 11.20 10.09 -12.93
N ASN A 64 10.66 10.04 -14.14
CA ASN A 64 10.23 8.80 -14.78
C ASN A 64 11.40 7.85 -15.08
N ALA A 65 12.51 8.36 -15.61
CA ALA A 65 13.71 7.57 -15.87
C ALA A 65 14.27 6.98 -14.57
N PHE A 66 14.39 7.79 -13.53
CA PHE A 66 14.94 7.34 -12.25
C PHE A 66 14.06 6.30 -11.56
N ILE A 67 12.73 6.49 -11.55
CA ILE A 67 11.78 5.48 -11.01
C ILE A 67 11.94 4.16 -11.76
N PHE A 68 12.06 4.24 -13.09
CA PHE A 68 12.25 3.06 -13.92
C PHE A 68 13.53 2.32 -13.54
N ASP A 69 14.65 3.02 -13.37
CA ASP A 69 15.95 2.42 -12.99
C ASP A 69 15.89 1.72 -11.62
N VAL A 70 15.27 2.36 -10.62
CA VAL A 70 15.08 1.74 -9.29
C VAL A 70 14.24 0.46 -9.38
N LEU A 71 13.18 0.46 -10.19
CA LEU A 71 12.32 -0.70 -10.37
C LEU A 71 13.01 -1.80 -11.18
N GLN A 72 13.86 -1.46 -12.17
CA GLN A 72 14.66 -2.42 -12.92
C GLN A 72 15.71 -3.09 -12.04
N ALA A 73 16.40 -2.33 -11.19
CA ALA A 73 17.39 -2.88 -10.25
C ALA A 73 16.77 -3.97 -9.34
N CYS A 74 15.47 -3.84 -8.99
CA CYS A 74 14.79 -4.85 -8.17
C CYS A 74 14.50 -6.18 -8.89
N LYS A 75 14.76 -6.29 -10.19
CA LYS A 75 14.61 -7.55 -10.96
C LYS A 75 15.83 -8.46 -10.86
N ASP A 76 16.97 -7.90 -10.49
CA ASP A 76 18.20 -8.66 -10.31
C ASP A 76 18.10 -9.51 -9.03
N PRO A 77 18.19 -10.86 -9.10
CA PRO A 77 18.08 -11.74 -7.95
C PRO A 77 19.21 -11.53 -6.91
N ASP A 78 20.35 -10.99 -7.36
CA ASP A 78 21.49 -10.72 -6.48
C ASP A 78 21.31 -9.44 -5.66
N ILE A 79 20.38 -8.57 -6.05
CA ILE A 79 20.06 -7.35 -5.31
C ILE A 79 19.02 -7.64 -4.23
N VAL A 80 19.27 -7.13 -3.01
CA VAL A 80 18.27 -7.11 -1.93
C VAL A 80 17.23 -6.02 -2.24
N PRO A 81 15.96 -6.36 -2.55
CA PRO A 81 15.02 -5.46 -3.21
C PRO A 81 14.21 -4.60 -2.22
N PHE A 82 14.84 -3.95 -1.24
CA PHE A 82 14.14 -3.10 -0.29
C PHE A 82 13.47 -1.88 -0.96
N GLY A 83 13.95 -1.45 -2.14
CA GLY A 83 13.31 -0.38 -2.93
C GLY A 83 12.05 -0.80 -3.67
N SER A 84 11.78 -2.11 -3.81
CA SER A 84 10.66 -2.65 -4.56
C SER A 84 9.30 -2.18 -4.03
N ALA A 85 8.36 -1.92 -4.94
CA ALA A 85 6.94 -1.71 -4.62
C ALA A 85 6.13 -3.02 -4.64
N PHE A 86 6.75 -4.15 -5.00
CA PHE A 86 6.10 -5.44 -5.06
C PHE A 86 6.38 -6.23 -3.77
N PRO A 87 5.35 -6.87 -3.19
CA PRO A 87 5.56 -7.74 -2.04
C PRO A 87 6.26 -9.03 -2.45
N ASP A 88 6.86 -9.72 -1.49
CA ASP A 88 7.49 -11.03 -1.70
C ASP A 88 6.53 -12.03 -2.33
N ALA A 89 6.95 -12.65 -3.44
CA ALA A 89 6.16 -13.61 -4.19
C ALA A 89 5.77 -14.87 -3.37
N THR A 90 6.55 -15.22 -2.35
CA THR A 90 6.28 -16.37 -1.46
C THR A 90 5.04 -16.20 -0.59
N LEU A 91 4.52 -14.98 -0.46
CA LEU A 91 3.32 -14.66 0.30
C LEU A 91 2.03 -15.17 -0.35
N PHE A 92 2.04 -15.46 -1.66
CA PHE A 92 0.83 -15.70 -2.44
C PHE A 92 0.46 -17.16 -2.62
N ALA A 93 -0.83 -17.42 -2.83
CA ALA A 93 -1.42 -18.76 -2.92
C ALA A 93 -1.30 -19.37 -4.34
N GLN A 94 -0.09 -19.35 -4.93
CA GLN A 94 0.16 -19.78 -6.32
C GLN A 94 -0.46 -21.13 -6.72
N PRO A 95 -0.35 -22.22 -5.94
CA PRO A 95 -0.93 -23.52 -6.34
C PRO A 95 -2.45 -23.50 -6.47
N LYS A 96 -3.15 -22.72 -5.64
CA LYS A 96 -4.61 -22.60 -5.70
C LYS A 96 -5.04 -21.77 -6.90
N LEU A 97 -4.33 -20.67 -7.18
CA LEU A 97 -4.56 -19.82 -8.34
C LEU A 97 -4.31 -20.55 -9.65
N ALA A 98 -3.24 -21.36 -9.73
CA ALA A 98 -2.95 -22.19 -10.89
C ALA A 98 -4.06 -23.23 -11.16
N ARG A 99 -4.61 -23.86 -10.11
CA ARG A 99 -5.76 -24.77 -10.24
C ARG A 99 -7.01 -24.06 -10.75
N ALA A 100 -7.33 -22.90 -10.21
CA ALA A 100 -8.47 -22.09 -10.67
C ALA A 100 -8.31 -21.71 -12.14
N LEU A 101 -7.12 -21.25 -12.56
CA LEU A 101 -6.84 -20.92 -13.95
C LEU A 101 -6.97 -22.14 -14.89
N SER A 102 -6.47 -23.30 -14.48
CA SER A 102 -6.60 -24.55 -15.24
C SER A 102 -8.05 -25.00 -15.35
N SER A 103 -8.86 -24.82 -14.30
CA SER A 103 -10.30 -25.10 -14.33
C SER A 103 -11.02 -24.23 -15.36
N VAL A 104 -10.73 -22.93 -15.34
CA VAL A 104 -11.32 -21.96 -16.27
C VAL A 104 -10.91 -22.22 -17.71
N ALA A 105 -9.64 -22.56 -17.95
CA ALA A 105 -9.15 -22.84 -19.32
C ALA A 105 -9.95 -23.94 -20.03
N ARG A 106 -10.46 -24.92 -19.28
CA ARG A 106 -11.32 -26.00 -19.84
C ARG A 106 -12.77 -25.55 -20.13
N LYS A 107 -13.21 -24.45 -19.51
CA LYS A 107 -14.59 -23.91 -19.63
C LYS A 107 -14.65 -22.69 -20.54
N PHE A 108 -13.50 -22.22 -21.03
CA PHE A 108 -13.41 -21.03 -21.82
C PHE A 108 -14.00 -21.24 -23.21
N THR A 109 -14.90 -20.35 -23.63
CA THR A 109 -15.56 -20.39 -24.95
C THR A 109 -15.39 -19.03 -25.66
N PRO A 110 -15.56 -18.94 -26.98
CA PRO A 110 -15.55 -17.68 -27.71
C PRO A 110 -16.53 -16.62 -27.14
N HIS A 111 -17.69 -17.07 -26.65
CA HIS A 111 -18.67 -16.17 -26.01
C HIS A 111 -18.20 -15.59 -24.68
N SER A 112 -17.25 -16.24 -24.02
CA SER A 112 -16.68 -15.72 -22.75
C SER A 112 -16.04 -14.35 -22.94
N SER A 113 -15.45 -14.06 -24.09
CA SER A 113 -14.84 -12.76 -24.37
C SER A 113 -15.88 -11.65 -24.41
N LEU A 114 -16.99 -11.82 -25.14
CA LEU A 114 -18.05 -10.83 -25.24
C LEU A 114 -18.78 -10.63 -23.90
N ALA A 115 -19.02 -11.71 -23.15
CA ALA A 115 -19.70 -11.67 -21.87
C ALA A 115 -18.88 -10.94 -20.76
N ASN A 116 -17.59 -10.69 -21.00
CA ASN A 116 -16.71 -10.03 -20.03
C ASN A 116 -16.16 -8.67 -20.54
N LEU A 117 -16.81 -8.06 -21.52
CA LEU A 117 -16.59 -6.63 -21.82
C LEU A 117 -16.95 -5.76 -20.60
N PRO A 118 -16.54 -4.47 -20.57
CA PRO A 118 -16.91 -3.60 -19.45
C PRO A 118 -18.40 -3.69 -19.10
N PRO A 119 -18.73 -3.81 -17.81
CA PRO A 119 -17.88 -3.65 -16.62
C PRO A 119 -17.07 -4.88 -16.19
N GLY A 120 -16.99 -5.95 -16.97
CA GLY A 120 -16.21 -7.14 -16.66
C GLY A 120 -17.03 -8.30 -16.09
N ASN A 121 -16.37 -9.36 -15.64
CA ASN A 121 -16.97 -10.60 -15.20
C ASN A 121 -17.99 -10.41 -14.08
N ASP A 122 -19.23 -10.81 -14.34
CA ASP A 122 -20.36 -10.60 -13.47
C ASP A 122 -20.24 -11.36 -12.12
N ALA A 123 -19.74 -12.59 -12.13
CA ALA A 123 -19.51 -13.35 -10.90
C ALA A 123 -18.41 -12.66 -10.05
N LEU A 124 -17.33 -12.19 -10.67
CA LEU A 124 -16.27 -11.48 -9.96
C LEU A 124 -16.78 -10.17 -9.34
N ARG A 125 -17.57 -9.38 -10.07
CA ARG A 125 -18.19 -8.15 -9.56
C ARG A 125 -19.10 -8.42 -8.36
N ARG A 126 -19.92 -9.48 -8.43
CA ARG A 126 -20.76 -9.91 -7.30
C ARG A 126 -19.94 -10.30 -6.08
N HIS A 127 -18.85 -11.05 -6.25
CA HIS A 127 -17.97 -11.40 -5.14
C HIS A 127 -17.32 -10.17 -4.51
N ILE A 128 -16.89 -9.20 -5.31
CA ILE A 128 -16.34 -7.94 -4.81
C ILE A 128 -17.42 -7.15 -4.04
N ALA A 129 -18.65 -7.03 -4.59
CA ALA A 129 -19.77 -6.38 -3.89
C ALA A 129 -20.10 -7.06 -2.56
N GLN A 130 -20.09 -8.39 -2.50
CA GLN A 130 -20.28 -9.15 -1.25
C GLN A 130 -19.19 -8.79 -0.22
N ARG A 131 -17.94 -8.62 -0.64
CA ARG A 131 -16.87 -8.19 0.26
C ARG A 131 -17.07 -6.79 0.82
N TYR A 132 -17.56 -5.87 0.00
CA TYR A 132 -17.98 -4.55 0.48
C TYR A 132 -19.10 -4.68 1.54
N ALA A 133 -20.11 -5.48 1.25
CA ALA A 133 -21.22 -5.71 2.19
C ALA A 133 -20.78 -6.34 3.52
N LEU A 134 -19.86 -7.31 3.50
CA LEU A 134 -19.26 -7.90 4.70
C LEU A 134 -18.49 -6.90 5.56
N SER A 135 -18.02 -5.82 4.96
CA SER A 135 -17.38 -4.69 5.65
C SER A 135 -18.36 -3.56 5.99
N GLY A 136 -19.67 -3.78 5.86
CA GLY A 136 -20.71 -2.78 6.18
C GLY A 136 -20.90 -1.70 5.11
N MET A 137 -20.30 -1.85 3.92
CA MET A 137 -20.44 -0.88 2.81
C MET A 137 -21.48 -1.34 1.79
N GLN A 138 -22.29 -0.40 1.32
CA GLN A 138 -23.28 -0.66 0.27
C GLN A 138 -22.71 -0.24 -1.09
N VAL A 139 -22.17 -1.19 -1.83
CA VAL A 139 -21.69 -1.01 -3.21
C VAL A 139 -22.41 -2.00 -4.11
N ALA A 140 -23.18 -1.50 -5.06
CA ALA A 140 -23.88 -2.36 -6.01
C ALA A 140 -22.90 -2.97 -7.03
N PRO A 141 -23.13 -4.20 -7.51
CA PRO A 141 -22.28 -4.80 -8.56
C PRO A 141 -22.16 -3.92 -9.82
N ASP A 142 -23.17 -3.12 -10.14
CA ASP A 142 -23.17 -2.26 -11.32
C ASP A 142 -22.32 -0.99 -11.16
N GLU A 143 -21.93 -0.66 -9.94
CA GLU A 143 -20.94 0.39 -9.68
C GLU A 143 -19.49 -0.08 -9.87
N ILE A 144 -19.26 -1.40 -9.98
CA ILE A 144 -17.94 -2.00 -10.03
C ILE A 144 -17.52 -2.25 -11.48
N VAL A 145 -16.37 -1.68 -11.85
CA VAL A 145 -15.73 -1.91 -13.16
C VAL A 145 -14.41 -2.63 -12.93
N ILE A 146 -14.26 -3.82 -13.53
CA ILE A 146 -13.04 -4.63 -13.46
C ILE A 146 -12.00 -4.07 -14.43
N THR A 147 -10.76 -3.90 -13.95
CA THR A 147 -9.67 -3.25 -14.68
C THR A 147 -8.40 -4.10 -14.72
N ALA A 148 -7.46 -3.73 -15.58
CA ALA A 148 -6.13 -4.36 -15.70
C ALA A 148 -5.17 -3.96 -14.54
N GLY A 149 -5.68 -4.00 -13.31
CA GLY A 149 -5.00 -3.60 -12.09
C GLY A 149 -5.35 -2.17 -11.66
N ALA A 150 -4.93 -1.81 -10.44
CA ALA A 150 -5.30 -0.54 -9.83
C ALA A 150 -4.84 0.70 -10.63
N MET A 151 -3.68 0.65 -11.32
CA MET A 151 -3.21 1.79 -12.12
C MET A 151 -4.17 2.16 -13.26
N GLU A 152 -4.82 1.17 -13.86
CA GLU A 152 -5.89 1.45 -14.83
C GLU A 152 -7.12 2.03 -14.12
N SER A 153 -7.56 1.46 -13.00
CA SER A 153 -8.66 2.01 -12.20
C SER A 153 -8.45 3.49 -11.88
N LEU A 154 -7.27 3.83 -11.39
CA LEU A 154 -6.88 5.18 -10.98
C LEU A 154 -6.81 6.15 -12.17
N SER A 155 -6.22 5.69 -13.29
CA SER A 155 -6.14 6.50 -14.52
C SER A 155 -7.51 6.77 -15.15
N LEU A 156 -8.38 5.75 -15.21
CA LEU A 156 -9.74 5.89 -15.69
C LEU A 156 -10.58 6.77 -14.77
N SER A 157 -10.38 6.66 -13.46
CA SER A 157 -11.04 7.51 -12.46
C SER A 157 -10.67 8.98 -12.64
N LEU A 158 -9.37 9.30 -12.82
CA LEU A 158 -8.94 10.66 -13.14
C LEU A 158 -9.61 11.18 -14.42
N GLN A 159 -9.57 10.41 -15.50
CA GLN A 159 -10.19 10.79 -16.77
C GLN A 159 -11.71 10.99 -16.67
N ALA A 160 -12.37 10.26 -15.76
CA ALA A 160 -13.81 10.39 -15.56
C ALA A 160 -14.19 11.69 -14.83
N VAL A 161 -13.30 12.28 -14.04
CA VAL A 161 -13.65 13.42 -13.16
C VAL A 161 -12.85 14.68 -13.44
N THR A 162 -11.89 14.65 -14.40
CA THR A 162 -11.03 15.79 -14.72
C THR A 162 -10.86 15.98 -16.23
N GLN A 163 -10.39 17.17 -16.61
CA GLN A 163 -9.97 17.55 -17.95
C GLN A 163 -8.51 18.04 -17.91
N PRO A 164 -7.74 17.97 -19.02
CA PRO A 164 -6.40 18.53 -19.08
C PRO A 164 -6.35 19.99 -18.59
N GLY A 165 -5.42 20.27 -17.69
CA GLY A 165 -5.27 21.58 -17.04
C GLY A 165 -5.97 21.72 -15.69
N ASP A 166 -6.83 20.78 -15.30
CA ASP A 166 -7.49 20.76 -13.99
C ASP A 166 -6.50 20.51 -12.83
N TYR A 167 -6.87 21.00 -11.66
CA TYR A 167 -6.11 20.81 -10.43
C TYR A 167 -6.59 19.57 -9.67
N VAL A 168 -5.62 18.76 -9.24
CA VAL A 168 -5.85 17.55 -8.42
C VAL A 168 -5.02 17.64 -7.15
N ALA A 169 -5.68 17.55 -6.00
CA ALA A 169 -4.98 17.45 -4.73
C ALA A 169 -4.42 16.03 -4.53
N ILE A 170 -3.16 15.95 -4.12
CA ILE A 170 -2.46 14.71 -3.80
C ILE A 170 -1.71 14.86 -2.48
N GLU A 171 -1.34 13.74 -1.88
CA GLU A 171 -0.48 13.70 -0.69
C GLU A 171 0.95 14.17 -1.00
N SER A 172 1.67 14.64 0.03
CA SER A 172 3.10 14.94 -0.04
C SER A 172 3.79 14.38 1.22
N PRO A 173 4.63 13.34 1.08
CA PRO A 173 5.04 12.65 -0.15
C PRO A 173 3.90 11.82 -0.77
N ALA A 174 3.89 11.69 -2.10
CA ALA A 174 2.87 10.97 -2.85
C ALA A 174 3.40 9.65 -3.44
N PHE A 175 2.51 8.70 -3.70
CA PHE A 175 2.83 7.57 -4.56
C PHE A 175 3.25 8.06 -5.95
N TYR A 176 4.44 7.65 -6.42
CA TYR A 176 4.98 8.11 -7.70
C TYR A 176 4.07 7.83 -8.90
N GLY A 177 3.26 6.76 -8.86
CA GLY A 177 2.28 6.48 -9.90
C GLY A 177 1.20 7.55 -10.03
N ALA A 178 0.88 8.28 -8.95
CA ALA A 178 -0.02 9.42 -9.01
C ALA A 178 0.63 10.57 -9.77
N LEU A 179 1.90 10.89 -9.46
CA LEU A 179 2.66 11.93 -10.16
C LEU A 179 2.76 11.67 -11.66
N GLN A 180 3.08 10.42 -12.03
CA GLN A 180 3.15 9.98 -13.44
C GLN A 180 1.80 10.04 -14.15
N ALA A 181 0.70 9.69 -13.48
CA ALA A 181 -0.63 9.75 -14.08
C ALA A 181 -1.09 11.19 -14.30
N LEU A 182 -0.83 12.08 -13.34
CA LEU A 182 -1.15 13.51 -13.48
C LEU A 182 -0.37 14.14 -14.64
N GLU A 183 0.93 13.88 -14.73
CA GLU A 183 1.77 14.36 -15.83
C GLU A 183 1.23 13.88 -17.19
N ARG A 184 0.98 12.57 -17.32
CA ARG A 184 0.46 11.95 -18.55
C ARG A 184 -0.89 12.56 -18.99
N LEU A 185 -1.75 12.87 -18.03
CA LEU A 185 -3.07 13.45 -18.30
C LEU A 185 -3.04 14.99 -18.35
N ARG A 186 -1.86 15.61 -18.25
CA ARG A 186 -1.66 17.06 -18.24
C ARG A 186 -2.48 17.78 -17.17
N LEU A 187 -2.55 17.15 -15.99
CA LEU A 187 -3.19 17.70 -14.80
C LEU A 187 -2.18 18.45 -13.94
N LYS A 188 -2.66 19.35 -13.09
CA LYS A 188 -1.86 20.13 -12.18
C LYS A 188 -1.97 19.55 -10.77
N ALA A 189 -0.84 19.17 -10.19
CA ALA A 189 -0.81 18.66 -8.82
C ALA A 189 -0.85 19.80 -7.80
N VAL A 190 -1.69 19.66 -6.79
CA VAL A 190 -1.66 20.45 -5.55
C VAL A 190 -1.24 19.52 -4.42
N ALA A 191 0.01 19.63 -4.00
CA ALA A 191 0.58 18.75 -3.00
C ALA A 191 0.18 19.20 -1.58
N ILE A 192 -0.41 18.31 -0.81
CA ILE A 192 -0.89 18.55 0.55
C ILE A 192 -0.01 17.79 1.53
N ALA A 193 0.51 18.48 2.54
CA ALA A 193 1.35 17.88 3.56
C ALA A 193 0.67 16.67 4.22
N THR A 194 1.45 15.62 4.47
CA THR A 194 0.97 14.36 5.04
C THR A 194 1.72 14.05 6.34
N HIS A 195 1.00 13.67 7.37
CA HIS A 195 1.57 13.20 8.62
C HIS A 195 1.83 11.69 8.54
N PRO A 196 3.00 11.19 9.01
CA PRO A 196 3.36 9.77 8.89
C PRO A 196 2.45 8.78 9.62
N GLN A 197 1.62 9.22 10.54
CA GLN A 197 0.63 8.41 11.27
C GLN A 197 -0.78 8.69 10.80
N ASP A 198 -1.18 9.98 10.75
CA ASP A 198 -2.56 10.41 10.62
C ASP A 198 -2.96 10.74 9.17
N GLY A 199 -2.04 10.55 8.21
CA GLY A 199 -2.29 10.80 6.80
C GLY A 199 -2.36 12.29 6.44
N ILE A 200 -3.15 12.64 5.44
CA ILE A 200 -3.23 14.00 4.87
C ILE A 200 -3.67 15.04 5.91
N ASP A 201 -3.03 16.21 5.83
CA ASP A 201 -3.40 17.40 6.62
C ASP A 201 -4.68 18.04 6.06
N LEU A 202 -5.78 17.86 6.79
CA LEU A 202 -7.08 18.37 6.36
C LEU A 202 -7.22 19.89 6.44
N ASP A 203 -6.47 20.56 7.32
CA ASP A 203 -6.46 22.02 7.39
C ASP A 203 -5.73 22.60 6.17
N ALA A 204 -4.61 21.98 5.78
CA ALA A 204 -3.91 22.32 4.56
C ALA A 204 -4.74 22.03 3.31
N LEU A 205 -5.47 20.89 3.29
CA LEU A 205 -6.39 20.58 2.19
C LEU A 205 -7.51 21.60 2.08
N GLN A 206 -8.13 22.01 3.19
CA GLN A 206 -9.17 23.03 3.21
C GLN A 206 -8.66 24.36 2.65
N GLN A 207 -7.47 24.82 3.07
CA GLN A 207 -6.84 26.00 2.52
C GLN A 207 -6.58 25.88 1.00
N ALA A 208 -6.10 24.71 0.56
CA ALA A 208 -5.83 24.47 -0.85
C ALA A 208 -7.10 24.51 -1.72
N VAL A 209 -8.21 23.95 -1.23
CA VAL A 209 -9.52 23.99 -1.91
C VAL A 209 -10.07 25.42 -2.00
N GLU A 210 -9.73 26.30 -1.08
CA GLU A 210 -10.09 27.72 -1.14
C GLU A 210 -9.23 28.52 -2.11
N GLN A 211 -7.96 28.13 -2.29
CA GLN A 211 -6.99 28.82 -3.13
C GLN A 211 -6.99 28.36 -4.60
N TYR A 212 -7.28 27.10 -4.84
CA TYR A 212 -7.20 26.47 -6.16
C TYR A 212 -8.55 25.84 -6.56
N PRO A 213 -8.93 25.89 -7.83
CA PRO A 213 -10.14 25.23 -8.34
C PRO A 213 -9.94 23.71 -8.46
N ILE A 214 -9.70 23.04 -7.33
CA ILE A 214 -9.46 21.60 -7.27
C ILE A 214 -10.71 20.85 -7.76
N LYS A 215 -10.55 19.93 -8.71
CA LYS A 215 -11.62 19.10 -9.27
C LYS A 215 -11.69 17.72 -8.65
N ALA A 216 -10.55 17.17 -8.25
CA ALA A 216 -10.47 15.87 -7.63
C ALA A 216 -9.34 15.81 -6.59
N CYS A 217 -9.46 14.86 -5.67
CA CYS A 217 -8.38 14.45 -4.78
C CYS A 217 -8.01 13.00 -5.12
N TRP A 218 -6.72 12.67 -5.18
CA TRP A 218 -6.22 11.29 -5.18
C TRP A 218 -5.51 11.04 -3.87
N LEU A 219 -6.07 10.19 -3.03
CA LEU A 219 -5.57 9.95 -1.67
C LEU A 219 -5.54 8.45 -1.36
N MET A 220 -4.60 8.06 -0.49
CA MET A 220 -4.52 6.73 0.10
C MET A 220 -4.91 6.83 1.58
N THR A 221 -6.15 6.46 1.91
CA THR A 221 -6.65 6.58 3.29
C THR A 221 -6.16 5.46 4.21
N HIS A 222 -5.56 4.39 3.64
CA HIS A 222 -4.99 3.27 4.37
C HIS A 222 -3.57 2.97 3.91
N PHE A 223 -2.65 2.85 4.89
CA PHE A 223 -1.28 2.38 4.69
C PHE A 223 -0.58 3.06 3.51
N GLN A 224 -0.67 4.37 3.50
CA GLN A 224 -0.23 5.26 2.43
C GLN A 224 1.20 4.93 1.95
N ASN A 225 1.41 4.92 0.67
CA ASN A 225 2.73 4.78 0.06
C ASN A 225 3.29 6.19 -0.25
N PRO A 226 4.40 6.62 0.42
CA PRO A 226 5.42 5.77 1.04
C PRO A 226 5.38 5.67 2.58
N GLN A 227 4.61 6.48 3.30
CA GLN A 227 4.77 6.68 4.75
C GLN A 227 4.13 5.57 5.61
N GLY A 228 3.15 4.85 5.07
CA GLY A 228 2.40 3.84 5.81
C GLY A 228 1.26 4.41 6.67
N ALA A 229 0.97 5.69 6.57
CA ALA A 229 -0.06 6.37 7.33
C ALA A 229 -1.47 5.80 7.08
N THR A 230 -2.32 5.85 8.10
CA THR A 230 -3.75 5.55 7.98
C THR A 230 -4.55 6.73 8.51
N LEU A 231 -5.46 7.26 7.68
CA LEU A 231 -6.31 8.37 8.07
C LEU A 231 -7.30 7.93 9.15
N PRO A 232 -7.34 8.57 10.33
CA PRO A 232 -8.29 8.25 11.39
C PRO A 232 -9.74 8.41 10.94
N GLU A 233 -10.68 7.66 11.56
CA GLU A 233 -12.09 7.67 11.19
C GLU A 233 -12.73 9.07 11.25
N ALA A 234 -12.44 9.83 12.31
CA ALA A 234 -12.92 11.20 12.44
C ALA A 234 -12.42 12.11 11.31
N ASN A 235 -11.18 11.88 10.84
CA ASN A 235 -10.59 12.61 9.74
C ASN A 235 -11.18 12.19 8.39
N LYS A 236 -11.52 10.90 8.20
CA LYS A 236 -12.25 10.44 7.01
C LYS A 236 -13.63 11.10 6.92
N GLN A 237 -14.35 11.17 8.03
CA GLN A 237 -15.64 11.87 8.10
C GLN A 237 -15.52 13.35 7.72
N ARG A 238 -14.50 14.04 8.25
CA ARG A 238 -14.22 15.43 7.92
C ARG A 238 -13.83 15.61 6.44
N LEU A 239 -12.97 14.72 5.93
CA LEU A 239 -12.56 14.70 4.51
C LEU A 239 -13.78 14.57 3.59
N VAL A 240 -14.61 13.54 3.82
CA VAL A 240 -15.78 13.27 2.97
C VAL A 240 -16.77 14.43 3.01
N THR A 241 -16.98 15.03 4.18
CA THR A 241 -17.84 16.22 4.34
C THR A 241 -17.30 17.41 3.54
N LEU A 242 -16.00 17.73 3.69
CA LEU A 242 -15.35 18.82 2.96
C LEU A 242 -15.48 18.65 1.44
N LEU A 243 -15.18 17.45 0.94
CA LEU A 243 -15.20 17.18 -0.51
C LEU A 243 -16.61 17.17 -1.08
N ARG A 244 -17.59 16.62 -0.33
CA ARG A 244 -19.00 16.63 -0.72
C ARG A 244 -19.53 18.05 -0.83
N ASP A 245 -19.29 18.89 0.16
CA ASP A 245 -19.82 20.26 0.23
C ASP A 245 -19.21 21.15 -0.88
N ARG A 246 -18.02 20.81 -1.37
CA ARG A 246 -17.33 21.48 -2.50
C ARG A 246 -17.51 20.77 -3.83
N GLN A 247 -18.27 19.67 -3.89
CA GLN A 247 -18.47 18.85 -5.09
C GLN A 247 -17.16 18.36 -5.74
N ILE A 248 -16.15 18.05 -4.92
CA ILE A 248 -14.85 17.54 -5.36
C ILE A 248 -14.91 16.01 -5.28
N SER A 249 -14.53 15.33 -6.37
CA SER A 249 -14.47 13.87 -6.41
C SER A 249 -13.25 13.35 -5.65
N LEU A 250 -13.42 12.25 -4.89
CA LEU A 250 -12.31 11.53 -4.27
C LEU A 250 -11.99 10.28 -5.09
N ILE A 251 -10.74 10.16 -5.53
CA ILE A 251 -10.16 8.92 -6.04
C ILE A 251 -9.40 8.29 -4.87
N GLU A 252 -10.00 7.29 -4.26
CA GLU A 252 -9.45 6.60 -3.11
C GLU A 252 -8.64 5.38 -3.58
N ASP A 253 -7.32 5.45 -3.44
CA ASP A 253 -6.41 4.34 -3.76
C ASP A 253 -6.26 3.44 -2.54
N ASP A 254 -6.98 2.33 -2.52
CA ASP A 254 -7.05 1.38 -1.39
C ASP A 254 -6.46 0.01 -1.73
N VAL A 255 -5.32 -0.02 -2.43
CA VAL A 255 -4.64 -1.26 -2.82
C VAL A 255 -4.06 -2.04 -1.63
N TYR A 256 -3.87 -1.39 -0.49
CA TYR A 256 -3.32 -1.99 0.74
C TYR A 256 -4.39 -2.27 1.81
N GLY A 257 -5.64 -1.88 1.61
CA GLY A 257 -6.69 -1.94 2.63
C GLY A 257 -6.98 -3.32 3.23
N GLU A 258 -6.63 -4.40 2.52
CA GLU A 258 -6.71 -5.77 3.06
C GLU A 258 -5.51 -6.17 3.94
N LEU A 259 -4.46 -5.34 4.03
CA LEU A 259 -3.18 -5.67 4.70
C LEU A 259 -3.06 -5.05 6.10
N TYR A 260 -4.16 -4.89 6.81
CA TYR A 260 -4.21 -4.36 8.18
C TYR A 260 -3.70 -5.36 9.22
N PHE A 261 -3.17 -4.86 10.35
CA PHE A 261 -2.68 -5.66 11.49
C PHE A 261 -3.61 -5.59 12.70
N SER A 262 -4.54 -4.66 12.72
CA SER A 262 -5.57 -4.52 13.74
C SER A 262 -6.52 -5.71 13.78
N ALA A 263 -7.31 -5.84 14.85
CA ALA A 263 -8.33 -6.89 14.96
C ALA A 263 -9.44 -6.70 13.92
N GLU A 264 -9.80 -5.45 13.62
CA GLU A 264 -10.84 -5.08 12.69
C GLU A 264 -10.25 -4.34 11.49
N ARG A 265 -10.90 -4.50 10.34
CA ARG A 265 -10.52 -3.79 9.12
C ARG A 265 -10.87 -2.31 9.26
N PRO A 266 -9.92 -1.38 9.06
CA PRO A 266 -10.28 0.04 8.96
C PRO A 266 -11.16 0.26 7.71
N LEU A 267 -12.23 1.04 7.87
CA LEU A 267 -13.13 1.34 6.77
C LEU A 267 -12.54 2.44 5.87
N PRO A 268 -12.63 2.30 4.53
CA PRO A 268 -12.23 3.35 3.60
C PRO A 268 -13.20 4.54 3.66
N ALA A 269 -12.78 5.68 3.10
CA ALA A 269 -13.67 6.85 2.96
C ALA A 269 -14.91 6.52 2.12
N LYS A 270 -14.83 5.56 1.20
CA LYS A 270 -15.96 5.03 0.43
C LYS A 270 -17.13 4.57 1.31
N ALA A 271 -16.89 4.10 2.52
CA ALA A 271 -17.95 3.70 3.45
C ALA A 271 -18.88 4.87 3.86
N LEU A 272 -18.39 6.10 3.73
CA LEU A 272 -19.11 7.35 4.06
C LEU A 272 -19.72 8.03 2.82
N ASP A 273 -19.61 7.41 1.64
CA ASP A 273 -20.06 7.99 0.37
C ASP A 273 -21.57 7.86 0.16
N SER A 274 -22.32 8.88 0.51
CA SER A 274 -23.77 8.93 0.25
C SER A 274 -24.15 9.50 -1.13
N GLY A 275 -23.21 10.13 -1.84
CA GLY A 275 -23.45 10.84 -3.11
C GLY A 275 -22.89 10.15 -4.35
N GLY A 276 -22.21 9.02 -4.20
CA GLY A 276 -21.58 8.29 -5.31
C GLY A 276 -20.42 9.06 -5.95
N GLN A 277 -19.76 9.97 -5.21
CA GLN A 277 -18.66 10.79 -5.73
C GLN A 277 -17.27 10.28 -5.35
N ILE A 278 -17.17 9.18 -4.57
CA ILE A 278 -15.92 8.53 -4.23
C ILE A 278 -15.71 7.33 -5.16
N LEU A 279 -14.64 7.39 -5.96
CA LEU A 279 -14.19 6.32 -6.82
C LEU A 279 -13.14 5.50 -6.05
N HIS A 280 -13.57 4.38 -5.46
CA HIS A 280 -12.71 3.52 -4.66
C HIS A 280 -12.00 2.51 -5.55
N CYS A 281 -10.69 2.63 -5.66
CA CYS A 281 -9.81 1.84 -6.52
C CYS A 281 -9.04 0.80 -5.70
N SER A 282 -9.07 -0.46 -6.11
CA SER A 282 -8.31 -1.51 -5.46
C SER A 282 -7.87 -2.61 -6.45
N SER A 283 -7.13 -3.61 -5.96
CA SER A 283 -6.69 -4.73 -6.80
C SER A 283 -6.34 -5.96 -5.99
N PHE A 284 -6.28 -7.12 -6.67
CA PHE A 284 -5.76 -8.35 -6.10
C PHE A 284 -4.22 -8.43 -6.12
N SER A 285 -3.53 -7.43 -6.68
CA SER A 285 -2.08 -7.47 -6.89
C SER A 285 -1.26 -7.43 -5.59
N LYS A 286 -1.75 -6.78 -4.54
CA LYS A 286 -1.01 -6.63 -3.28
C LYS A 286 -1.38 -7.70 -2.25
N CYS A 287 -2.52 -8.35 -2.42
CA CYS A 287 -3.05 -9.29 -1.44
C CYS A 287 -3.20 -10.74 -1.93
N LEU A 288 -3.14 -11.01 -3.25
CA LEU A 288 -3.41 -12.36 -3.77
C LEU A 288 -2.61 -12.74 -5.02
N ALA A 289 -2.69 -11.95 -6.11
CA ALA A 289 -2.30 -12.40 -7.45
C ALA A 289 -1.67 -11.27 -8.28
N PRO A 290 -0.41 -10.86 -8.01
CA PRO A 290 0.24 -9.76 -8.75
C PRO A 290 0.26 -9.98 -10.26
N GLY A 291 0.53 -11.22 -10.70
CA GLY A 291 0.67 -11.59 -12.11
C GLY A 291 -0.66 -11.64 -12.89
N PHE A 292 -1.80 -11.70 -12.21
CA PHE A 292 -3.12 -11.75 -12.88
C PHE A 292 -3.54 -10.40 -13.44
N ARG A 293 -2.96 -9.32 -12.93
CA ARG A 293 -3.26 -7.95 -13.38
C ARG A 293 -4.76 -7.64 -13.35
N VAL A 294 -5.42 -7.93 -12.23
CA VAL A 294 -6.85 -7.61 -12.02
C VAL A 294 -7.01 -6.65 -10.85
N GLY A 295 -7.68 -5.54 -11.13
CA GLY A 295 -8.14 -4.56 -10.18
C GLY A 295 -9.60 -4.21 -10.45
N TRP A 296 -10.11 -3.24 -9.73
CA TRP A 296 -11.45 -2.70 -9.94
C TRP A 296 -11.55 -1.27 -9.40
N VAL A 297 -12.57 -0.58 -9.88
CA VAL A 297 -13.05 0.66 -9.28
C VAL A 297 -14.53 0.51 -8.94
N ALA A 298 -14.90 0.81 -7.69
CA ALA A 298 -16.29 1.06 -7.29
C ALA A 298 -16.56 2.55 -7.52
N ALA A 299 -17.07 2.85 -8.72
CA ALA A 299 -17.06 4.20 -9.28
C ALA A 299 -18.33 5.01 -8.98
N GLY A 300 -19.29 4.45 -8.24
CA GLY A 300 -20.54 5.13 -7.90
C GLY A 300 -21.23 5.71 -9.16
N ARG A 301 -21.59 6.98 -9.11
CA ARG A 301 -22.26 7.68 -10.24
C ARG A 301 -21.44 7.77 -11.52
N TYR A 302 -20.13 7.53 -11.47
CA TYR A 302 -19.23 7.58 -12.62
C TYR A 302 -19.05 6.22 -13.32
N ALA A 303 -19.71 5.15 -12.87
CA ALA A 303 -19.50 3.80 -13.36
C ALA A 303 -19.67 3.68 -14.89
N GLN A 304 -20.70 4.26 -15.46
CA GLN A 304 -20.92 4.26 -16.89
C GLN A 304 -19.83 4.99 -17.68
N GLN A 305 -19.34 6.11 -17.15
CA GLN A 305 -18.27 6.89 -17.78
C GLN A 305 -16.96 6.12 -17.77
N VAL A 306 -16.62 5.48 -16.64
CA VAL A 306 -15.43 4.62 -16.52
C VAL A 306 -15.49 3.45 -17.49
N GLN A 307 -16.64 2.78 -17.64
CA GLN A 307 -16.85 1.71 -18.62
C GLN A 307 -16.57 2.16 -20.06
N ARG A 308 -17.08 3.34 -20.44
CA ARG A 308 -16.85 3.92 -21.79
C ARG A 308 -15.37 4.23 -22.02
N LEU A 309 -14.70 4.81 -21.03
CA LEU A 309 -13.27 5.12 -21.10
C LEU A 309 -12.43 3.83 -21.21
N GLN A 310 -12.78 2.78 -20.46
CA GLN A 310 -12.10 1.50 -20.53
C GLN A 310 -12.28 0.86 -21.92
N LEU A 311 -13.50 0.86 -22.46
CA LEU A 311 -13.77 0.32 -23.79
C LEU A 311 -12.93 0.98 -24.88
N MET A 312 -12.67 2.30 -24.75
CA MET A 312 -11.85 3.05 -25.71
C MET A 312 -10.34 2.89 -25.50
N SER A 313 -9.89 2.42 -24.33
CA SER A 313 -8.46 2.32 -24.01
C SER A 313 -7.93 0.88 -24.13
N THR A 314 -8.46 -0.03 -23.34
CA THR A 314 -7.99 -1.42 -23.22
C THR A 314 -9.01 -2.45 -23.67
N VAL A 315 -10.22 -2.01 -24.03
CA VAL A 315 -11.40 -2.84 -24.35
C VAL A 315 -11.90 -3.60 -23.12
N SER A 316 -11.07 -4.48 -22.55
CA SER A 316 -11.34 -5.18 -21.28
C SER A 316 -10.04 -5.73 -20.69
N THR A 317 -10.07 -6.11 -19.42
CA THR A 317 -8.97 -6.88 -18.84
C THR A 317 -9.05 -8.36 -19.20
N SER A 318 -7.95 -9.11 -18.96
CA SER A 318 -7.85 -10.53 -19.29
C SER A 318 -9.03 -11.35 -18.76
N VAL A 319 -9.81 -11.95 -19.63
CA VAL A 319 -11.01 -12.71 -19.28
C VAL A 319 -10.70 -13.98 -18.49
N PRO A 320 -9.72 -14.82 -18.87
CA PRO A 320 -9.38 -16.01 -18.08
C PRO A 320 -8.97 -15.70 -16.64
N THR A 321 -8.27 -14.60 -16.40
CA THR A 321 -7.86 -14.21 -15.05
C THR A 321 -9.02 -13.68 -14.21
N GLN A 322 -9.97 -12.95 -14.80
CA GLN A 322 -11.21 -12.55 -14.12
C GLN A 322 -12.02 -13.79 -13.68
N MET A 323 -12.24 -14.75 -14.60
CA MET A 323 -12.98 -15.97 -14.32
C MET A 323 -12.28 -16.85 -13.27
N ALA A 324 -10.94 -16.94 -13.32
CA ALA A 324 -10.15 -17.69 -12.35
C ALA A 324 -10.22 -17.06 -10.94
N LEU A 325 -10.24 -15.74 -10.85
CA LEU A 325 -10.43 -15.04 -9.57
C LEU A 325 -11.84 -15.26 -9.02
N ALA A 326 -12.87 -15.21 -9.87
CA ALA A 326 -14.24 -15.50 -9.45
C ALA A 326 -14.36 -16.94 -8.90
N ASP A 327 -13.79 -17.93 -9.59
CA ASP A 327 -13.74 -19.33 -9.14
C ASP A 327 -12.95 -19.48 -7.82
N TYR A 328 -11.81 -18.82 -7.71
CA TYR A 328 -11.00 -18.82 -6.49
C TYR A 328 -11.74 -18.20 -5.29
N LEU A 329 -12.38 -17.04 -5.48
CA LEU A 329 -13.13 -16.37 -4.41
C LEU A 329 -14.29 -17.22 -3.90
N LEU A 330 -14.95 -17.96 -4.80
CA LEU A 330 -16.03 -18.88 -4.43
C LEU A 330 -15.53 -20.10 -3.63
N HIS A 331 -14.39 -20.69 -4.00
CA HIS A 331 -13.95 -21.98 -3.46
C HIS A 331 -12.59 -21.97 -2.75
N GLY A 332 -11.80 -20.91 -2.93
CA GLY A 332 -10.35 -20.92 -2.65
C GLY A 332 -9.92 -20.60 -1.22
N GLY A 333 -10.82 -20.17 -0.34
CA GLY A 333 -10.48 -19.81 1.05
C GLY A 333 -9.68 -18.49 1.14
N TYR A 334 -10.13 -17.46 0.46
CA TYR A 334 -9.51 -16.15 0.39
C TYR A 334 -9.31 -15.51 1.78
N ASP A 335 -10.30 -15.59 2.67
CA ASP A 335 -10.18 -15.02 4.03
C ASP A 335 -9.13 -15.73 4.88
N THR A 336 -8.97 -17.05 4.69
CA THR A 336 -7.90 -17.81 5.35
C THR A 336 -6.52 -17.38 4.82
N HIS A 337 -6.42 -17.15 3.51
CA HIS A 337 -5.22 -16.61 2.91
C HIS A 337 -4.90 -15.21 3.45
N LEU A 338 -5.87 -14.30 3.51
CA LEU A 338 -5.67 -12.94 4.04
C LEU A 338 -5.25 -12.93 5.51
N ARG A 339 -5.84 -13.77 6.37
CA ARG A 339 -5.41 -13.92 7.78
C ARG A 339 -3.95 -14.36 7.89
N ARG A 340 -3.54 -15.35 7.07
CA ARG A 340 -2.14 -15.79 7.01
C ARG A 340 -1.23 -14.67 6.51
N LEU A 341 -1.62 -13.98 5.43
CA LEU A 341 -0.86 -12.89 4.82
C LEU A 341 -0.60 -11.77 5.82
N ARG A 342 -1.64 -11.27 6.49
CA ARG A 342 -1.53 -10.21 7.52
C ARG A 342 -0.58 -10.59 8.64
N ARG A 343 -0.70 -11.81 9.16
CA ARG A 343 0.19 -12.31 10.22
C ARG A 343 1.65 -12.32 9.76
N LEU A 344 1.93 -12.84 8.56
CA LEU A 344 3.29 -12.88 8.02
C LEU A 344 3.85 -11.48 7.80
N LEU A 345 3.07 -10.56 7.24
CA LEU A 345 3.50 -9.18 7.02
C LEU A 345 3.79 -8.46 8.34
N ALA A 346 2.93 -8.62 9.35
CA ALA A 346 3.17 -8.04 10.67
C ALA A 346 4.46 -8.58 11.32
N GLN A 347 4.72 -9.89 11.21
CA GLN A 347 5.96 -10.50 11.73
C GLN A 347 7.19 -9.98 10.98
N ARG A 348 7.15 -9.92 9.65
CA ARG A 348 8.27 -9.46 8.81
C ARG A 348 8.57 -7.98 9.04
N GLN A 349 7.54 -7.14 9.14
CA GLN A 349 7.69 -5.72 9.43
C GLN A 349 8.28 -5.52 10.84
N SER A 350 7.83 -6.28 11.84
CA SER A 350 8.40 -6.24 13.19
C SER A 350 9.88 -6.64 13.20
N ALA A 351 10.26 -7.71 12.50
CA ALA A 351 11.64 -8.15 12.40
C ALA A 351 12.55 -7.06 11.78
N MET A 352 12.12 -6.46 10.66
CA MET A 352 12.87 -5.38 10.02
C MET A 352 13.00 -4.16 10.94
N ARG A 353 11.95 -3.76 11.64
CA ARG A 353 12.00 -2.64 12.58
C ARG A 353 12.95 -2.92 13.77
N GLN A 354 12.97 -4.15 14.28
CA GLN A 354 13.92 -4.56 15.33
C GLN A 354 15.37 -4.48 14.84
N ALA A 355 15.66 -4.95 13.63
CA ALA A 355 16.99 -4.84 13.05
C ALA A 355 17.41 -3.39 12.81
N ILE A 356 16.50 -2.54 12.33
CA ILE A 356 16.74 -1.10 12.20
C ILE A 356 17.05 -0.47 13.57
N ALA A 357 16.24 -0.74 14.58
CA ALA A 357 16.45 -0.22 15.95
C ALA A 357 17.79 -0.65 16.55
N HIS A 358 18.26 -1.86 16.19
CA HIS A 358 19.52 -2.39 16.69
C HIS A 358 20.75 -1.83 15.98
N HIS A 359 20.66 -1.63 14.66
CA HIS A 359 21.84 -1.34 13.85
C HIS A 359 21.96 0.12 13.40
N PHE A 360 20.85 0.83 13.20
CA PHE A 360 20.88 2.20 12.67
C PHE A 360 21.27 3.21 13.76
N PRO A 361 21.80 4.38 13.37
CA PRO A 361 21.99 5.49 14.31
C PRO A 361 20.65 5.88 14.97
N PRO A 362 20.66 6.26 16.27
CA PRO A 362 19.45 6.62 17.00
C PRO A 362 18.77 7.91 16.47
N THR A 363 19.45 8.66 15.64
CA THR A 363 18.91 9.86 14.97
C THR A 363 17.97 9.53 13.80
N VAL A 364 18.01 8.28 13.28
CA VAL A 364 17.14 7.88 12.19
C VAL A 364 15.72 7.67 12.70
N LYS A 365 14.76 8.39 12.11
CA LYS A 365 13.35 8.24 12.43
C LYS A 365 12.71 7.19 11.52
N VAL A 366 11.77 6.42 12.03
CA VAL A 366 11.13 5.31 11.30
C VAL A 366 9.63 5.31 11.55
N SER A 367 8.83 5.23 10.48
CA SER A 367 7.38 5.10 10.60
C SER A 367 6.96 3.80 11.28
N GLN A 368 5.77 3.81 11.87
CA GLN A 368 5.19 2.65 12.55
C GLN A 368 3.78 2.38 12.00
N PRO A 369 3.66 1.83 10.79
CA PRO A 369 2.37 1.56 10.20
C PRO A 369 1.66 0.37 10.85
N ASP A 370 0.32 0.45 10.93
CA ASP A 370 -0.56 -0.61 11.43
C ASP A 370 -1.04 -1.56 10.32
N GLY A 371 -0.32 -1.60 9.20
CA GLY A 371 -0.61 -2.44 8.04
C GLY A 371 0.33 -2.18 6.87
N GLY A 372 0.02 -2.76 5.73
CA GLY A 372 0.88 -2.68 4.56
C GLY A 372 2.21 -3.41 4.75
N TYR A 373 3.23 -2.96 4.06
CA TYR A 373 4.58 -3.54 4.14
C TYR A 373 5.69 -2.52 3.85
N PHE A 374 5.40 -1.23 3.95
CA PHE A 374 6.42 -0.18 3.79
C PHE A 374 6.81 0.42 5.12
N LEU A 375 8.08 0.77 5.23
CA LEU A 375 8.63 1.61 6.28
C LEU A 375 9.22 2.86 5.63
N TRP A 376 8.85 4.02 6.15
CA TRP A 376 9.42 5.30 5.77
C TRP A 376 10.46 5.71 6.79
N LEU A 377 11.64 6.06 6.31
CA LEU A 377 12.77 6.44 7.16
C LEU A 377 13.19 7.88 6.83
N GLU A 378 13.53 8.61 7.89
CA GLU A 378 14.04 9.98 7.81
C GLU A 378 15.44 10.02 8.44
N LEU A 379 16.43 10.43 7.65
CA LEU A 379 17.81 10.67 8.08
C LEU A 379 17.94 12.10 8.63
N ASP A 380 19.14 12.45 9.08
CA ASP A 380 19.49 13.85 9.29
C ASP A 380 19.29 14.65 7.98
N PRO A 381 18.68 15.84 8.02
CA PRO A 381 18.43 16.65 6.81
C PRO A 381 19.68 16.99 5.97
N ALA A 382 20.86 16.95 6.57
CA ALA A 382 22.13 17.15 5.85
C ALA A 382 22.53 15.95 4.97
N LEU A 383 21.92 14.77 5.16
CA LEU A 383 22.28 13.55 4.45
C LEU A 383 21.39 13.33 3.20
N SER A 384 22.01 12.86 2.13
CA SER A 384 21.31 12.56 0.87
C SER A 384 20.92 11.09 0.77
N SER A 385 19.61 10.81 0.70
CA SER A 385 19.10 9.46 0.41
C SER A 385 19.43 8.98 -1.00
N MET A 386 19.67 9.90 -1.93
CA MET A 386 20.14 9.58 -3.28
C MET A 386 21.58 9.06 -3.27
N GLU A 387 22.44 9.68 -2.46
CA GLU A 387 23.81 9.20 -2.28
C GLU A 387 23.82 7.86 -1.53
N LEU A 388 22.97 7.71 -0.51
CA LEU A 388 22.77 6.42 0.16
C LEU A 388 22.33 5.35 -0.84
N TYR A 389 21.38 5.64 -1.73
CA TYR A 389 20.92 4.72 -2.78
C TYR A 389 22.06 4.26 -3.69
N ARG A 390 22.87 5.20 -4.22
CA ARG A 390 24.00 4.85 -5.11
C ARG A 390 25.00 3.94 -4.41
N ARG A 391 25.37 4.26 -3.16
CA ARG A 391 26.32 3.44 -2.37
C ARG A 391 25.73 2.10 -1.96
N ALA A 392 24.43 2.02 -1.68
CA ALA A 392 23.74 0.79 -1.36
C ALA A 392 23.63 -0.12 -2.59
N LEU A 393 23.25 0.43 -3.74
CA LEU A 393 23.11 -0.31 -5.00
C LEU A 393 24.44 -0.93 -5.44
N SER A 394 25.57 -0.23 -5.30
CA SER A 394 26.91 -0.80 -5.57
C SER A 394 27.30 -1.96 -4.64
N ARG A 395 26.52 -2.22 -3.61
CA ARG A 395 26.65 -3.34 -2.66
C ARG A 395 25.48 -4.32 -2.73
N GLY A 396 24.75 -4.32 -3.82
CA GLY A 396 23.63 -5.23 -4.05
C GLY A 396 22.40 -4.94 -3.19
N ILE A 397 22.17 -3.68 -2.77
CA ILE A 397 21.00 -3.31 -1.97
C ILE A 397 20.26 -2.16 -2.66
N SER A 398 19.00 -2.38 -3.02
CA SER A 398 18.10 -1.33 -3.51
C SER A 398 17.30 -0.72 -2.38
N ILE A 399 17.13 0.60 -2.36
CA ILE A 399 16.18 1.34 -1.51
C ILE A 399 15.35 2.27 -2.40
N ALA A 400 14.27 2.85 -1.90
CA ALA A 400 13.48 3.82 -2.65
C ALA A 400 13.69 5.23 -2.05
N PRO A 401 14.55 6.08 -2.65
CA PRO A 401 14.84 7.42 -2.14
C PRO A 401 13.61 8.32 -2.14
N GLY A 402 13.55 9.28 -1.22
CA GLY A 402 12.42 10.19 -1.05
C GLY A 402 12.09 11.02 -2.28
N ARG A 403 13.07 11.30 -3.11
CA ARG A 403 12.88 12.00 -4.39
C ARG A 403 11.91 11.30 -5.35
N MET A 404 11.71 9.98 -5.23
CA MET A 404 10.70 9.26 -6.02
C MET A 404 9.26 9.68 -5.70
N PHE A 405 9.02 10.28 -4.55
CA PHE A 405 7.69 10.52 -3.99
C PHE A 405 7.31 12.01 -3.94
N THR A 406 8.06 12.83 -4.66
CA THR A 406 7.82 14.28 -4.74
C THR A 406 8.22 14.80 -6.11
N THR A 407 7.65 15.94 -6.48
CA THR A 407 8.03 16.65 -7.71
C THR A 407 9.11 17.71 -7.47
N GLY A 408 9.42 18.03 -6.19
CA GLY A 408 10.42 19.01 -5.79
C GLY A 408 11.63 18.39 -5.07
N ASP A 409 12.48 19.23 -4.48
CA ASP A 409 13.68 18.80 -3.74
C ASP A 409 13.40 18.40 -2.27
N HIS A 410 12.13 18.19 -1.93
CA HIS A 410 11.74 17.76 -0.59
C HIS A 410 12.03 16.27 -0.41
N PHE A 411 12.15 15.86 0.86
CA PHE A 411 12.42 14.47 1.24
C PHE A 411 13.75 13.89 0.76
N ASN A 412 14.72 14.74 0.39
CA ASN A 412 16.05 14.31 -0.04
C ASN A 412 16.79 13.47 1.00
N HIS A 413 16.45 13.63 2.28
CA HIS A 413 16.99 12.85 3.41
C HIS A 413 16.12 11.67 3.81
N CYS A 414 15.02 11.40 3.08
CA CYS A 414 14.10 10.31 3.38
C CYS A 414 14.23 9.17 2.38
N PHE A 415 13.80 7.97 2.79
CA PHE A 415 13.70 6.81 1.90
C PHE A 415 12.68 5.79 2.42
N ARG A 416 12.19 4.94 1.52
CA ARG A 416 11.26 3.86 1.83
C ARG A 416 11.95 2.51 1.74
N LEU A 417 11.63 1.61 2.67
CA LEU A 417 12.00 0.18 2.63
C LEU A 417 10.75 -0.69 2.52
N ASN A 418 10.86 -1.78 1.78
CA ASN A 418 9.86 -2.84 1.69
C ASN A 418 10.15 -3.92 2.72
N ALA A 419 9.26 -4.10 3.69
CA ALA A 419 9.36 -5.05 4.78
C ALA A 419 8.58 -6.35 4.52
N SER A 420 8.22 -6.67 3.28
CA SER A 420 7.42 -7.86 2.96
C SER A 420 8.23 -9.15 2.84
N PHE A 421 9.55 -9.08 2.80
CA PHE A 421 10.42 -10.23 2.57
C PHE A 421 10.60 -11.08 3.82
N GLU A 422 10.82 -12.38 3.63
CA GLU A 422 11.14 -13.29 4.72
C GLU A 422 12.49 -12.94 5.34
N TRP A 423 12.50 -12.74 6.68
CA TRP A 423 13.68 -12.30 7.38
C TRP A 423 14.71 -13.44 7.50
N ASN A 424 15.93 -13.20 7.05
CA ASN A 424 17.05 -14.13 7.09
C ASN A 424 18.38 -13.37 7.17
N ASP A 425 19.51 -14.09 7.21
CA ASP A 425 20.85 -13.50 7.34
C ASP A 425 21.19 -12.52 6.22
N ARG A 426 20.73 -12.77 4.98
CA ARG A 426 20.95 -11.85 3.84
C ARG A 426 20.30 -10.49 4.09
N PHE A 427 19.08 -10.47 4.62
CA PHE A 427 18.36 -9.22 4.91
C PHE A 427 18.94 -8.54 6.15
N GLU A 428 19.36 -9.30 7.15
CA GLU A 428 20.06 -8.79 8.34
C GLU A 428 21.38 -8.09 7.94
N GLU A 429 22.22 -8.73 7.12
CA GLU A 429 23.47 -8.13 6.62
C GLU A 429 23.23 -6.91 5.73
N ALA A 430 22.16 -6.88 4.96
CA ALA A 430 21.79 -5.70 4.18
C ALA A 430 21.45 -4.51 5.09
N ILE A 431 20.70 -4.71 6.17
CA ILE A 431 20.42 -3.64 7.17
C ILE A 431 21.69 -3.18 7.87
N LYS A 432 22.59 -4.08 8.26
CA LYS A 432 23.90 -3.71 8.83
C LYS A 432 24.73 -2.89 7.85
N THR A 433 24.70 -3.25 6.57
CA THR A 433 25.42 -2.52 5.52
C THR A 433 24.84 -1.12 5.33
N LEU A 434 23.52 -0.97 5.27
CA LEU A 434 22.86 0.33 5.22
C LEU A 434 23.25 1.20 6.43
N ALA A 435 23.26 0.61 7.63
CA ALA A 435 23.67 1.29 8.86
C ALA A 435 25.12 1.81 8.79
N LYS A 436 26.06 1.02 8.24
CA LYS A 436 27.46 1.46 8.01
C LYS A 436 27.53 2.60 7.01
N LEU A 437 26.74 2.53 5.92
CA LEU A 437 26.70 3.58 4.91
C LEU A 437 26.14 4.88 5.45
N ILE A 438 25.09 4.83 6.26
CA ILE A 438 24.49 6.02 6.90
C ILE A 438 25.52 6.69 7.83
N ARG A 439 26.22 5.90 8.68
CA ARG A 439 27.29 6.43 9.54
C ARG A 439 28.45 7.03 8.73
N GLY A 440 28.82 6.39 7.62
CA GLY A 440 29.87 6.88 6.72
C GLY A 440 29.50 8.17 6.01
N LEU A 441 28.21 8.37 5.68
CA LEU A 441 27.72 9.65 5.13
C LEU A 441 27.74 10.75 6.17
N ALA A 442 27.32 10.46 7.40
CA ALA A 442 27.32 11.42 8.51
C ALA A 442 28.74 11.86 8.96
N ALA A 443 29.75 11.00 8.75
CA ALA A 443 31.14 11.34 9.09
C ALA A 443 31.88 12.10 7.98
N ALA A 444 31.31 12.14 6.76
CA ALA A 444 31.90 12.78 5.59
C ALA A 444 31.29 14.17 5.29
N GLY A 445 30.18 14.53 5.90
CA GLY A 445 29.53 15.85 5.85
C GLY A 445 29.78 16.63 7.14
#